data_7aac86d4538a8ffba312683af99bd127
#
_entry.id   7aac86d4538a8ffba312683af99bd127
#
_cell.length_a   1.000
_cell.length_b   1.000
_cell.length_c   1.000
_cell.angle_alpha   90.00
_cell.angle_beta   90.00
_cell.angle_gamma   90.00
#
_symmetry.space_group_name_H-M   'P 1'
#
loop_
_entity.id
_entity.type
_entity.pdbx_description
1 polymer ?
#
loop_
_entity_poly.entity_id
_entity_poly.type
_entity_poly.pdbx_seq_one_letter_code
_entity_poly.pdbx_strand_id
1 'polypeptide(L)'
;LLLQVTAISCLIVHDLLIRSGVLTGLRPSLTDTILSSIVVIVGGTLAAGGSNALNMVWERDLDPLMERTRNRPLPAGQITPRHATVFGLVTAVLGTVIVSLPIRGEWAIAAGFWTAFSVLYYVLVYTIWLKRRTPQNIVIGGLAGATPPLIGWAAASATVPFSLDTLLLGSSIPWVLAALIFLWTPPHFWALSLWSQSDYEASGIPMMPNVHGVGRTLTEAKGYGVLLMLLPLGVLFASSDFILLVWVAVACWLGAWYLGSIITIPSTIQLGQRSPEALASFKRSLTYLGLMFLSILIAATATLFRG
;
A
#
# COMPACT_ATOMS: atom_id res chain seq x y z
N LEU A 1 4.21 -7.69 -5.58
CA LEU A 1 5.60 -7.38 -5.21
C LEU A 1 5.70 -6.11 -4.36
N LEU A 2 5.15 -4.95 -4.81
CA LEU A 2 5.25 -3.68 -4.11
C LEU A 2 4.73 -3.75 -2.65
N LEU A 3 3.59 -4.38 -2.43
CA LEU A 3 2.99 -4.57 -1.10
C LEU A 3 3.95 -5.30 -0.15
N GLN A 4 4.64 -6.34 -0.63
CA GLN A 4 5.59 -7.10 0.18
C GLN A 4 6.83 -6.26 0.54
N VAL A 5 7.33 -5.48 -0.43
CA VAL A 5 8.48 -4.58 -0.19
C VAL A 5 8.14 -3.58 0.91
N THR A 6 6.95 -2.97 0.88
CA THR A 6 6.57 -1.97 1.90
C THR A 6 6.36 -2.59 3.29
N ALA A 7 5.80 -3.81 3.37
CA ALA A 7 5.65 -4.52 4.64
C ALA A 7 7.01 -4.87 5.25
N ILE A 8 7.92 -5.44 4.45
CA ILE A 8 9.25 -5.82 4.91
C ILE A 8 10.09 -4.61 5.28
N SER A 9 10.02 -3.53 4.49
CA SER A 9 10.71 -2.29 4.83
C SER A 9 10.28 -1.78 6.21
N CYS A 10 8.98 -1.82 6.50
CA CYS A 10 8.45 -1.37 7.77
C CYS A 10 8.88 -2.29 8.95
N LEU A 11 8.91 -3.62 8.73
CA LEU A 11 9.44 -4.59 9.68
C LEU A 11 10.91 -4.33 9.99
N ILE A 12 11.74 -4.12 8.97
CA ILE A 12 13.18 -3.85 9.13
C ILE A 12 13.40 -2.50 9.83
N VAL A 13 12.65 -1.46 9.47
CA VAL A 13 12.71 -0.15 10.14
C VAL A 13 12.42 -0.29 11.64
N HIS A 14 11.37 -1.02 12.02
CA HIS A 14 11.06 -1.31 13.41
C HIS A 14 12.28 -1.92 14.13
N ASP A 15 12.86 -2.98 13.59
CA ASP A 15 13.95 -3.72 14.20
C ASP A 15 15.23 -2.87 14.33
N LEU A 16 15.53 -2.05 13.33
CA LEU A 16 16.67 -1.13 13.36
C LEU A 16 16.51 -0.07 14.44
N LEU A 17 15.29 0.51 14.58
CA LEU A 17 14.99 1.54 15.58
C LEU A 17 15.01 0.98 17.01
N ILE A 18 14.60 -0.28 17.22
CA ILE A 18 14.75 -0.96 18.52
C ILE A 18 16.22 -1.23 18.81
N ARG A 19 16.99 -1.71 17.83
CA ARG A 19 18.43 -2.01 18.01
C ARG A 19 19.26 -0.76 18.32
N SER A 20 18.92 0.36 17.72
CA SER A 20 19.59 1.65 17.96
C SER A 20 19.16 2.33 19.25
N GLY A 21 18.11 1.85 19.93
CA GLY A 21 17.53 2.47 21.14
C GLY A 21 16.68 3.71 20.87
N VAL A 22 16.34 4.00 19.62
CA VAL A 22 15.39 5.07 19.25
C VAL A 22 13.98 4.70 19.72
N LEU A 23 13.64 3.41 19.63
CA LEU A 23 12.43 2.84 20.20
C LEU A 23 12.78 1.86 21.32
N THR A 24 11.88 1.75 22.31
CA THR A 24 11.98 0.80 23.40
C THR A 24 11.36 -0.54 23.06
N GLY A 25 11.98 -1.65 23.46
CA GLY A 25 11.45 -2.99 23.23
C GLY A 25 12.53 -4.06 23.34
N LEU A 26 12.15 -5.33 23.18
CA LEU A 26 13.09 -6.44 23.12
C LEU A 26 13.89 -6.36 21.81
N ARG A 27 15.21 -6.39 21.93
CA ARG A 27 16.11 -6.34 20.77
C ARG A 27 15.96 -7.61 19.95
N PRO A 28 15.51 -7.53 18.69
CA PRO A 28 15.36 -8.71 17.84
C PRO A 28 16.73 -9.25 17.44
N SER A 29 16.86 -10.57 17.32
CA SER A 29 18.02 -11.19 16.66
C SER A 29 17.91 -11.00 15.13
N LEU A 30 19.02 -11.24 14.42
CA LEU A 30 18.99 -11.25 12.95
C LEU A 30 18.07 -12.38 12.43
N THR A 31 18.08 -13.52 13.12
CA THR A 31 17.20 -14.66 12.81
C THR A 31 15.72 -14.28 12.93
N ASP A 32 15.33 -13.56 13.97
CA ASP A 32 13.94 -13.08 14.15
C ASP A 32 13.53 -12.18 12.99
N THR A 33 14.40 -11.26 12.58
CA THR A 33 14.11 -10.36 11.45
C THR A 33 13.95 -11.15 10.15
N ILE A 34 14.84 -12.11 9.86
CA ILE A 34 14.78 -12.93 8.65
C ILE A 34 13.54 -13.82 8.64
N LEU A 35 13.28 -14.56 9.71
CA LEU A 35 12.12 -15.47 9.77
C LEU A 35 10.81 -14.71 9.71
N SER A 36 10.66 -13.60 10.45
CA SER A 36 9.48 -12.76 10.35
C SER A 36 9.28 -12.20 8.94
N SER A 37 10.37 -11.81 8.25
CA SER A 37 10.29 -11.34 6.85
C SER A 37 9.82 -12.44 5.91
N ILE A 38 10.33 -13.67 6.05
CA ILE A 38 9.90 -14.83 5.26
C ILE A 38 8.41 -15.11 5.49
N VAL A 39 7.96 -15.10 6.73
CA VAL A 39 6.56 -15.35 7.10
C VAL A 39 5.63 -14.27 6.52
N VAL A 40 6.03 -12.99 6.60
CA VAL A 40 5.28 -11.87 6.00
C VAL A 40 5.25 -11.99 4.46
N ILE A 41 6.36 -12.37 3.81
CA ILE A 41 6.39 -12.58 2.34
C ILE A 41 5.44 -13.70 1.94
N VAL A 42 5.59 -14.86 2.55
CA VAL A 42 4.82 -16.07 2.18
C VAL A 42 3.34 -15.85 2.49
N GLY A 43 3.01 -15.50 3.74
CA GLY A 43 1.63 -15.32 4.16
C GLY A 43 0.94 -14.14 3.46
N GLY A 44 1.64 -13.00 3.33
CA GLY A 44 1.11 -11.84 2.62
C GLY A 44 0.92 -12.10 1.12
N THR A 45 1.80 -12.90 0.48
CA THR A 45 1.62 -13.29 -0.94
C THR A 45 0.40 -14.19 -1.12
N LEU A 46 0.20 -15.17 -0.22
CA LEU A 46 -0.99 -16.02 -0.23
C LEU A 46 -2.27 -15.22 0.00
N ALA A 47 -2.28 -14.33 0.99
CA ALA A 47 -3.43 -13.48 1.29
C ALA A 47 -3.79 -12.56 0.11
N ALA A 48 -2.80 -11.90 -0.49
CA ALA A 48 -2.99 -11.04 -1.66
C ALA A 48 -3.42 -11.84 -2.90
N GLY A 49 -2.83 -13.03 -3.12
CA GLY A 49 -3.22 -13.95 -4.20
C GLY A 49 -4.66 -14.40 -4.05
N GLY A 50 -5.06 -14.77 -2.83
CA GLY A 50 -6.44 -15.14 -2.50
C GLY A 50 -7.44 -14.01 -2.77
N SER A 51 -7.11 -12.79 -2.33
CA SER A 51 -7.92 -11.60 -2.59
C SER A 51 -8.09 -11.34 -4.09
N ASN A 52 -7.00 -11.47 -4.87
CA ASN A 52 -7.05 -11.30 -6.33
C ASN A 52 -7.89 -12.37 -7.02
N ALA A 53 -7.83 -13.63 -6.55
CA ALA A 53 -8.68 -14.70 -7.07
C ALA A 53 -10.17 -14.42 -6.82
N LEU A 54 -10.52 -13.96 -5.61
CA LEU A 54 -11.90 -13.56 -5.27
C LEU A 54 -12.36 -12.35 -6.08
N ASN A 55 -11.49 -11.36 -6.29
CA ASN A 55 -11.78 -10.22 -7.17
C ASN A 55 -12.07 -10.68 -8.61
N MET A 56 -11.25 -11.60 -9.16
CA MET A 56 -11.45 -12.14 -10.51
C MET A 56 -12.79 -12.90 -10.64
N VAL A 57 -13.23 -13.61 -9.58
CA VAL A 57 -14.55 -14.27 -9.56
C VAL A 57 -15.68 -13.24 -9.64
N TRP A 58 -15.56 -12.14 -8.90
CA TRP A 58 -16.57 -11.07 -8.91
C TRP A 58 -16.61 -10.30 -10.22
N GLU A 59 -15.46 -10.09 -10.84
CA GLU A 59 -15.29 -9.28 -12.07
C GLU A 59 -15.30 -10.11 -13.36
N ARG A 60 -15.70 -11.39 -13.31
CA ARG A 60 -15.71 -12.29 -14.46
C ARG A 60 -16.51 -11.80 -15.67
N ASP A 61 -17.44 -10.87 -15.45
CA ASP A 61 -18.24 -10.18 -16.49
C ASP A 61 -17.52 -8.97 -17.09
N LEU A 62 -16.65 -8.30 -16.33
CA LEU A 62 -15.89 -7.11 -16.76
C LEU A 62 -14.53 -7.48 -17.35
N ASP A 63 -13.87 -8.49 -16.80
CA ASP A 63 -12.52 -8.88 -17.20
C ASP A 63 -12.36 -9.17 -18.71
N PRO A 64 -13.33 -9.78 -19.42
CA PRO A 64 -13.25 -9.98 -20.87
C PRO A 64 -13.28 -8.68 -21.67
N LEU A 65 -13.85 -7.59 -21.15
CA LEU A 65 -14.02 -6.31 -21.83
C LEU A 65 -12.73 -5.47 -21.84
N MET A 66 -11.77 -5.79 -20.97
CA MET A 66 -10.54 -5.04 -20.81
C MET A 66 -9.35 -5.80 -21.42
N GLU A 67 -8.55 -5.14 -22.27
CA GLU A 67 -7.38 -5.75 -22.90
C GLU A 67 -6.41 -6.37 -21.89
N ARG A 68 -6.20 -5.69 -20.77
CA ARG A 68 -5.29 -6.12 -19.69
C ARG A 68 -5.74 -7.38 -18.95
N THR A 69 -7.05 -7.66 -18.87
CA THR A 69 -7.61 -8.72 -18.01
C THR A 69 -8.31 -9.84 -18.76
N ARG A 70 -8.58 -9.70 -20.05
CA ARG A 70 -9.25 -10.71 -20.90
C ARG A 70 -8.56 -12.08 -20.92
N ASN A 71 -7.24 -12.11 -20.73
CA ASN A 71 -6.44 -13.34 -20.73
C ASN A 71 -6.23 -13.94 -19.32
N ARG A 72 -6.93 -13.43 -18.28
CA ARG A 72 -6.88 -14.03 -16.96
C ARG A 72 -7.45 -15.45 -16.99
N PRO A 73 -7.02 -16.36 -16.08
CA PRO A 73 -7.43 -17.78 -16.10
C PRO A 73 -8.94 -18.00 -16.09
N LEU A 74 -9.71 -17.17 -15.40
CA LEU A 74 -11.17 -17.33 -15.33
C LEU A 74 -11.88 -16.86 -16.61
N PRO A 75 -11.65 -15.65 -17.15
CA PRO A 75 -12.16 -15.24 -18.45
C PRO A 75 -11.74 -16.17 -19.59
N ALA A 76 -10.49 -16.67 -19.54
CA ALA A 76 -9.95 -17.61 -20.51
C ALA A 76 -10.52 -19.05 -20.39
N GLY A 77 -11.41 -19.32 -19.44
CA GLY A 77 -12.02 -20.62 -19.23
C GLY A 77 -11.09 -21.71 -18.69
N GLN A 78 -9.89 -21.35 -18.21
CA GLN A 78 -8.90 -22.29 -17.67
C GLN A 78 -9.27 -22.84 -16.31
N ILE A 79 -10.05 -22.09 -15.53
CA ILE A 79 -10.55 -22.49 -14.20
C ILE A 79 -12.04 -22.14 -14.05
N THR A 80 -12.77 -22.91 -13.23
CA THR A 80 -14.18 -22.61 -12.95
C THR A 80 -14.30 -21.56 -11.84
N PRO A 81 -15.41 -20.78 -11.78
CA PRO A 81 -15.64 -19.82 -10.70
C PRO A 81 -15.60 -20.48 -9.31
N ARG A 82 -16.11 -21.72 -9.19
CA ARG A 82 -16.10 -22.47 -7.93
C ARG A 82 -14.66 -22.77 -7.47
N HIS A 83 -13.80 -23.25 -8.38
CA HIS A 83 -12.40 -23.50 -8.06
C HIS A 83 -11.66 -22.24 -7.65
N ALA A 84 -11.86 -21.13 -8.40
CA ALA A 84 -11.26 -19.84 -8.08
C ALA A 84 -11.73 -19.30 -6.71
N THR A 85 -13.02 -19.49 -6.36
CA THR A 85 -13.56 -19.08 -5.06
C THR A 85 -12.93 -19.88 -3.92
N VAL A 86 -12.91 -21.22 -4.03
CA VAL A 86 -12.31 -22.09 -3.00
C VAL A 86 -10.82 -21.79 -2.84
N PHE A 87 -10.09 -21.70 -3.95
CA PHE A 87 -8.68 -21.33 -3.93
C PHE A 87 -8.47 -19.96 -3.25
N GLY A 88 -9.26 -18.96 -3.62
CA GLY A 88 -9.17 -17.62 -3.05
C GLY A 88 -9.41 -17.59 -1.54
N LEU A 89 -10.45 -18.27 -1.06
CA LEU A 89 -10.75 -18.37 0.37
C LEU A 89 -9.66 -19.11 1.15
N VAL A 90 -9.25 -20.28 0.66
CA VAL A 90 -8.23 -21.11 1.33
C VAL A 90 -6.90 -20.38 1.42
N THR A 91 -6.45 -19.76 0.32
CA THR A 91 -5.16 -19.05 0.31
C THR A 91 -5.21 -17.77 1.14
N ALA A 92 -6.34 -17.05 1.17
CA ALA A 92 -6.51 -15.86 2.01
C ALA A 92 -6.45 -16.19 3.50
N VAL A 93 -7.16 -17.25 3.92
CA VAL A 93 -7.15 -17.72 5.31
C VAL A 93 -5.76 -18.25 5.68
N LEU A 94 -5.18 -19.13 4.85
CA LEU A 94 -3.85 -19.69 5.10
C LEU A 94 -2.78 -18.58 5.20
N GLY A 95 -2.83 -17.59 4.30
CA GLY A 95 -1.92 -16.44 4.34
C GLY A 95 -2.04 -15.64 5.64
N THR A 96 -3.26 -15.40 6.10
CA THR A 96 -3.53 -14.72 7.39
C THR A 96 -2.98 -15.52 8.57
N VAL A 97 -3.20 -16.82 8.60
CA VAL A 97 -2.66 -17.70 9.66
C VAL A 97 -1.13 -17.71 9.66
N ILE A 98 -0.51 -17.83 8.49
CA ILE A 98 0.95 -17.80 8.37
C ILE A 98 1.53 -16.49 8.89
N VAL A 99 0.96 -15.32 8.53
CA VAL A 99 1.43 -14.03 9.04
C VAL A 99 1.30 -13.92 10.56
N SER A 100 0.35 -14.66 11.17
CA SER A 100 0.12 -14.65 12.62
C SER A 100 1.08 -15.57 13.40
N LEU A 101 1.96 -16.33 12.77
CA LEU A 101 2.82 -17.32 13.45
C LEU A 101 3.73 -16.68 14.52
N PRO A 102 3.98 -17.37 15.65
CA PRO A 102 4.69 -16.83 16.81
C PRO A 102 6.21 -16.87 16.64
N ILE A 103 6.74 -16.22 15.62
CA ILE A 103 8.18 -16.22 15.30
C ILE A 103 9.01 -15.53 16.39
N ARG A 104 8.43 -14.55 17.09
CA ARG A 104 9.11 -13.73 18.10
C ARG A 104 8.70 -14.07 19.54
N GLY A 105 8.16 -15.26 19.76
CA GLY A 105 7.72 -15.76 21.06
C GLY A 105 6.21 -15.65 21.28
N GLU A 106 5.58 -14.61 20.75
CA GLU A 106 4.13 -14.42 20.84
C GLU A 106 3.47 -14.52 19.46
N TRP A 107 2.19 -14.93 19.43
CA TRP A 107 1.40 -14.92 18.21
C TRP A 107 1.26 -13.49 17.67
N ALA A 108 1.61 -13.29 16.41
CA ALA A 108 1.49 -11.99 15.73
C ALA A 108 0.02 -11.68 15.36
N ILE A 109 -0.88 -11.71 16.37
CA ILE A 109 -2.34 -11.55 16.18
C ILE A 109 -2.66 -10.20 15.54
N ALA A 110 -1.96 -9.12 15.90
CA ALA A 110 -2.14 -7.81 15.28
C ALA A 110 -1.79 -7.84 13.78
N ALA A 111 -0.72 -8.56 13.38
CA ALA A 111 -0.36 -8.72 11.97
C ALA A 111 -1.42 -9.53 11.20
N GLY A 112 -1.93 -10.61 11.82
CA GLY A 112 -3.06 -11.38 11.30
C GLY A 112 -4.33 -10.54 11.14
N PHE A 113 -4.65 -9.73 12.14
CA PHE A 113 -5.80 -8.81 12.07
C PHE A 113 -5.68 -7.85 10.88
N TRP A 114 -4.54 -7.15 10.73
CA TRP A 114 -4.35 -6.22 9.62
C TRP A 114 -4.33 -6.93 8.26
N THR A 115 -3.85 -8.19 8.20
CA THR A 115 -3.92 -9.02 6.99
C THR A 115 -5.36 -9.37 6.65
N ALA A 116 -6.13 -9.88 7.61
CA ALA A 116 -7.54 -10.21 7.41
C ALA A 116 -8.36 -8.95 7.06
N PHE A 117 -8.11 -7.83 7.74
CA PHE A 117 -8.74 -6.56 7.43
C PHE A 117 -8.46 -6.14 5.98
N SER A 118 -7.20 -6.23 5.52
CA SER A 118 -6.83 -5.91 4.13
C SER A 118 -7.59 -6.75 3.12
N VAL A 119 -7.65 -8.09 3.34
CA VAL A 119 -8.37 -9.04 2.48
C VAL A 119 -9.86 -8.70 2.42
N LEU A 120 -10.50 -8.57 3.58
CA LEU A 120 -11.93 -8.28 3.68
C LEU A 120 -12.28 -6.91 3.08
N TYR A 121 -11.47 -5.90 3.38
CA TYR A 121 -11.69 -4.56 2.85
C TYR A 121 -11.53 -4.51 1.34
N TYR A 122 -10.50 -5.17 0.79
CA TYR A 122 -10.28 -5.24 -0.66
C TYR A 122 -11.41 -5.98 -1.36
N VAL A 123 -11.88 -7.12 -0.82
CA VAL A 123 -12.92 -7.92 -1.48
C VAL A 123 -14.29 -7.29 -1.28
N LEU A 124 -14.70 -7.02 -0.02
CA LEU A 124 -16.06 -6.59 0.29
C LEU A 124 -16.27 -5.11 -0.02
N VAL A 125 -15.36 -4.25 0.45
CA VAL A 125 -15.54 -2.80 0.33
C VAL A 125 -15.12 -2.31 -1.05
N TYR A 126 -13.87 -2.56 -1.46
CA TYR A 126 -13.38 -2.07 -2.74
C TYR A 126 -14.04 -2.80 -3.92
N THR A 127 -13.91 -4.13 -4.02
CA THR A 127 -14.33 -4.89 -5.21
C THR A 127 -15.85 -4.97 -5.33
N ILE A 128 -16.55 -5.39 -4.28
CA ILE A 128 -17.99 -5.65 -4.34
C ILE A 128 -18.80 -4.36 -4.23
N TRP A 129 -18.44 -3.49 -3.30
CA TRP A 129 -19.27 -2.32 -3.01
C TRP A 129 -18.90 -1.09 -3.83
N LEU A 130 -17.63 -0.62 -3.83
CA LEU A 130 -17.26 0.70 -4.35
C LEU A 130 -16.94 0.72 -5.84
N LYS A 131 -16.22 -0.29 -6.35
CA LYS A 131 -15.56 -0.22 -7.67
C LYS A 131 -16.50 0.12 -8.83
N ARG A 132 -17.75 -0.36 -8.77
CA ARG A 132 -18.75 -0.14 -9.81
C ARG A 132 -19.70 1.02 -9.51
N ARG A 133 -19.60 1.68 -8.34
CA ARG A 133 -20.62 2.63 -7.85
C ARG A 133 -20.16 4.06 -7.72
N THR A 134 -18.86 4.28 -7.52
CA THR A 134 -18.36 5.62 -7.22
C THR A 134 -16.98 5.88 -7.82
N PRO A 135 -16.70 7.12 -8.32
CA PRO A 135 -15.39 7.52 -8.78
C PRO A 135 -14.39 7.65 -7.61
N GLN A 136 -14.86 7.66 -6.36
CA GLN A 136 -14.03 7.62 -5.14
C GLN A 136 -13.56 6.19 -4.78
N ASN A 137 -13.84 5.19 -5.63
CA ASN A 137 -13.45 3.81 -5.38
C ASN A 137 -11.94 3.64 -5.16
N ILE A 138 -11.11 4.42 -5.87
CA ILE A 138 -9.64 4.41 -5.72
C ILE A 138 -9.22 5.03 -4.39
N VAL A 139 -9.88 6.12 -3.97
CA VAL A 139 -9.57 6.79 -2.70
C VAL A 139 -9.88 5.88 -1.52
N ILE A 140 -11.16 5.50 -1.40
CA ILE A 140 -11.63 4.70 -0.27
C ILE A 140 -11.01 3.30 -0.34
N GLY A 141 -11.02 2.66 -1.52
CA GLY A 141 -10.46 1.32 -1.74
C GLY A 141 -8.94 1.24 -1.51
N GLY A 142 -8.23 2.35 -1.67
CA GLY A 142 -6.78 2.46 -1.45
C GLY A 142 -6.34 2.07 -0.02
N LEU A 143 -7.27 2.10 0.95
CA LEU A 143 -6.98 1.68 2.32
C LEU A 143 -6.51 0.21 2.41
N ALA A 144 -7.05 -0.69 1.60
CA ALA A 144 -6.58 -2.07 1.55
C ALA A 144 -5.09 -2.16 1.17
N GLY A 145 -4.66 -1.36 0.18
CA GLY A 145 -3.26 -1.29 -0.26
C GLY A 145 -2.33 -0.57 0.71
N ALA A 146 -2.88 0.16 1.69
CA ALA A 146 -2.13 0.92 2.68
C ALA A 146 -1.80 0.11 3.95
N THR A 147 -2.36 -1.08 4.13
CA THR A 147 -2.15 -1.92 5.33
C THR A 147 -0.78 -2.62 5.43
N PRO A 148 -0.03 -2.91 4.35
CA PRO A 148 1.21 -3.67 4.44
C PRO A 148 2.26 -3.12 5.43
N PRO A 149 2.50 -1.80 5.55
CA PRO A 149 3.35 -1.24 6.61
C PRO A 149 2.89 -1.61 8.01
N LEU A 150 1.56 -1.61 8.26
CA LEU A 150 0.98 -1.99 9.56
C LEU A 150 1.23 -3.47 9.83
N ILE A 151 1.06 -4.33 8.82
CA ILE A 151 1.30 -5.77 8.90
C ILE A 151 2.77 -6.06 9.26
N GLY A 152 3.71 -5.43 8.53
CA GLY A 152 5.14 -5.61 8.76
C GLY A 152 5.57 -5.16 10.17
N TRP A 153 5.10 -3.99 10.60
CA TRP A 153 5.37 -3.49 11.95
C TRP A 153 4.78 -4.38 13.03
N ALA A 154 3.51 -4.81 12.88
CA ALA A 154 2.84 -5.69 13.82
C ALA A 154 3.54 -7.05 13.95
N ALA A 155 4.05 -7.62 12.85
CA ALA A 155 4.84 -8.84 12.87
C ALA A 155 6.17 -8.65 13.60
N ALA A 156 6.79 -7.45 13.47
CA ALA A 156 8.02 -7.11 14.16
C ALA A 156 7.83 -6.90 15.66
N SER A 157 6.70 -6.37 16.10
CA SER A 157 6.39 -6.06 17.51
C SER A 157 5.76 -7.23 18.29
N ALA A 158 5.63 -8.44 17.71
CA ALA A 158 5.00 -9.62 18.32
C ALA A 158 5.88 -10.29 19.40
N THR A 159 6.39 -9.49 20.35
CA THR A 159 7.23 -9.92 21.48
C THR A 159 6.49 -9.85 22.82
N VAL A 160 5.26 -9.35 22.81
CA VAL A 160 4.37 -9.24 23.98
C VAL A 160 2.98 -9.76 23.62
N PRO A 161 2.19 -10.23 24.61
CA PRO A 161 0.83 -10.70 24.39
C PRO A 161 -0.05 -9.67 23.67
N PHE A 162 -1.01 -10.16 22.89
CA PHE A 162 -1.93 -9.30 22.17
C PHE A 162 -2.75 -8.40 23.13
N SER A 163 -2.81 -7.12 22.78
CA SER A 163 -3.58 -6.08 23.48
C SER A 163 -4.05 -5.02 22.48
N LEU A 164 -4.86 -4.08 22.94
CA LEU A 164 -5.24 -2.93 22.11
C LEU A 164 -4.01 -2.09 21.71
N ASP A 165 -3.04 -1.94 22.59
CA ASP A 165 -1.82 -1.19 22.33
C ASP A 165 -0.97 -1.85 21.23
N THR A 166 -0.87 -3.19 21.24
CA THR A 166 -0.19 -3.94 20.17
C THR A 166 -0.93 -3.85 18.84
N LEU A 167 -2.26 -3.77 18.86
CA LEU A 167 -3.08 -3.55 17.67
C LEU A 167 -2.87 -2.15 17.09
N LEU A 168 -2.71 -1.13 17.95
CA LEU A 168 -2.43 0.25 17.57
C LEU A 168 -0.95 0.54 17.31
N LEU A 169 -0.07 -0.49 17.43
CA LEU A 169 1.33 -0.50 17.04
C LEU A 169 2.28 0.41 17.86
N GLY A 170 1.83 1.09 18.88
CA GLY A 170 2.63 1.87 19.84
C GLY A 170 3.53 2.98 19.25
N SER A 171 3.40 3.32 17.96
CA SER A 171 4.23 4.32 17.26
C SER A 171 3.45 4.98 16.13
N SER A 172 3.75 6.26 15.81
CA SER A 172 3.19 6.94 14.65
C SER A 172 3.86 6.51 13.32
N ILE A 173 5.06 5.95 13.35
CA ILE A 173 5.85 5.62 12.14
C ILE A 173 5.08 4.69 11.18
N PRO A 174 4.57 3.51 11.60
CA PRO A 174 3.84 2.62 10.68
C PRO A 174 2.56 3.27 10.13
N TRP A 175 1.90 4.14 10.91
CA TRP A 175 0.72 4.87 10.47
C TRP A 175 1.06 5.94 9.43
N VAL A 176 2.18 6.65 9.58
CA VAL A 176 2.70 7.59 8.57
C VAL A 176 3.03 6.85 7.29
N LEU A 177 3.68 5.69 7.35
CA LEU A 177 4.01 4.89 6.16
C LEU A 177 2.77 4.28 5.50
N ALA A 178 1.77 3.88 6.28
CA ALA A 178 0.48 3.44 5.75
C ALA A 178 -0.29 4.59 5.09
N ALA A 179 -0.38 5.75 5.76
CA ALA A 179 -1.01 6.95 5.23
C ALA A 179 -0.30 7.46 3.97
N LEU A 180 1.03 7.29 3.86
CA LEU A 180 1.79 7.60 2.66
C LEU A 180 1.27 6.80 1.46
N ILE A 181 1.06 5.49 1.59
CA ILE A 181 0.54 4.65 0.51
C ILE A 181 -0.91 5.01 0.20
N PHE A 182 -1.70 5.26 1.24
CA PHE A 182 -3.11 5.66 1.09
C PHE A 182 -3.25 6.96 0.30
N LEU A 183 -2.53 8.02 0.70
CA LEU A 183 -2.58 9.32 0.03
C LEU A 183 -1.87 9.32 -1.33
N TRP A 184 -0.90 8.44 -1.55
CA TRP A 184 -0.22 8.25 -2.84
C TRP A 184 -1.12 7.59 -3.88
N THR A 185 -2.04 6.71 -3.46
CA THR A 185 -2.88 5.91 -4.35
C THR A 185 -3.73 6.76 -5.30
N PRO A 186 -4.48 7.80 -4.88
CA PRO A 186 -5.30 8.58 -5.78
C PRO A 186 -4.52 9.30 -6.89
N PRO A 187 -3.51 10.14 -6.62
CA PRO A 187 -2.80 10.85 -7.68
C PRO A 187 -2.04 9.91 -8.62
N HIS A 188 -1.56 8.75 -8.11
CA HIS A 188 -0.92 7.71 -8.92
C HIS A 188 -1.91 7.10 -9.93
N PHE A 189 -3.06 6.62 -9.47
CA PHE A 189 -4.06 5.99 -10.34
C PHE A 189 -4.76 6.99 -11.25
N TRP A 190 -4.98 8.23 -10.82
CA TRP A 190 -5.58 9.25 -11.67
C TRP A 190 -4.63 9.68 -12.79
N ALA A 191 -3.33 9.78 -12.54
CA ALA A 191 -2.36 9.99 -13.60
C ALA A 191 -2.36 8.82 -14.62
N LEU A 192 -2.45 7.57 -14.14
CA LEU A 192 -2.61 6.40 -15.03
C LEU A 192 -3.92 6.44 -15.80
N SER A 193 -5.04 6.81 -15.18
CA SER A 193 -6.34 6.86 -15.84
C SER A 193 -6.41 7.99 -16.88
N LEU A 194 -5.71 9.11 -16.69
CA LEU A 194 -5.55 10.17 -17.69
C LEU A 194 -4.71 9.71 -18.89
N TRP A 195 -3.82 8.73 -18.71
CA TRP A 195 -3.04 8.13 -19.78
C TRP A 195 -3.81 7.02 -20.52
N SER A 196 -4.60 6.19 -19.83
CA SER A 196 -5.25 4.96 -20.34
C SER A 196 -6.78 5.03 -20.29
N GLN A 197 -7.35 6.16 -20.69
CA GLN A 197 -8.78 6.46 -20.54
C GLN A 197 -9.71 5.47 -21.28
N SER A 198 -9.33 5.07 -22.49
CA SER A 198 -10.15 4.19 -23.36
C SER A 198 -10.47 2.84 -22.71
N ASP A 199 -9.55 2.26 -21.95
CA ASP A 199 -9.76 0.96 -21.29
C ASP A 199 -10.80 1.04 -20.16
N TYR A 200 -10.83 2.18 -19.43
CA TYR A 200 -11.79 2.38 -18.35
C TYR A 200 -13.21 2.73 -18.87
N GLU A 201 -13.29 3.47 -19.96
CA GLU A 201 -14.57 3.75 -20.65
C GLU A 201 -15.22 2.47 -21.17
N ALA A 202 -14.44 1.59 -21.80
CA ALA A 202 -14.92 0.31 -22.32
C ALA A 202 -15.50 -0.61 -21.22
N SER A 203 -14.98 -0.52 -19.99
CA SER A 203 -15.43 -1.35 -18.87
C SER A 203 -16.59 -0.74 -18.06
N GLY A 204 -16.97 0.52 -18.32
CA GLY A 204 -18.00 1.23 -17.56
C GLY A 204 -17.66 1.49 -16.09
N ILE A 205 -16.40 1.31 -15.68
CA ILE A 205 -15.95 1.59 -14.30
C ILE A 205 -15.86 3.11 -14.14
N PRO A 206 -16.56 3.70 -13.12
CA PRO A 206 -16.54 5.14 -12.91
C PRO A 206 -15.15 5.58 -12.39
N MET A 207 -14.33 6.15 -13.28
CA MET A 207 -13.06 6.75 -12.90
C MET A 207 -13.21 8.26 -12.75
N MET A 208 -12.43 8.86 -11.84
CA MET A 208 -12.54 10.29 -11.52
C MET A 208 -12.48 11.21 -12.75
N PRO A 209 -11.52 11.04 -13.70
CA PRO A 209 -11.49 11.87 -14.90
C PRO A 209 -12.73 11.73 -15.80
N ASN A 210 -13.30 10.51 -15.87
CA ASN A 210 -14.45 10.23 -16.75
C ASN A 210 -15.76 10.81 -16.19
N VAL A 211 -15.89 10.86 -14.85
CA VAL A 211 -17.13 11.33 -14.17
C VAL A 211 -17.08 12.82 -13.88
N HIS A 212 -15.95 13.34 -13.41
CA HIS A 212 -15.83 14.72 -12.93
C HIS A 212 -14.90 15.61 -13.79
N GLY A 213 -14.35 15.04 -14.85
CA GLY A 213 -13.46 15.75 -15.77
C GLY A 213 -12.03 15.93 -15.24
N VAL A 214 -11.14 16.32 -16.17
CA VAL A 214 -9.69 16.45 -15.93
C VAL A 214 -9.38 17.52 -14.88
N GLY A 215 -10.03 18.69 -14.97
CA GLY A 215 -9.77 19.82 -14.08
C GLY A 215 -9.97 19.49 -12.60
N ARG A 216 -11.12 18.89 -12.26
CA ARG A 216 -11.40 18.48 -10.87
C ARG A 216 -10.45 17.38 -10.40
N THR A 217 -10.17 16.39 -11.25
CA THR A 217 -9.23 15.31 -10.95
C THR A 217 -7.84 15.85 -10.59
N LEU A 218 -7.32 16.81 -11.36
CA LEU A 218 -6.03 17.42 -11.10
C LEU A 218 -6.05 18.29 -9.84
N THR A 219 -7.14 18.99 -9.55
CA THR A 219 -7.28 19.77 -8.31
C THR A 219 -7.21 18.86 -7.08
N GLU A 220 -7.94 17.75 -7.08
CA GLU A 220 -7.89 16.77 -5.99
C GLU A 220 -6.51 16.10 -5.92
N ALA A 221 -5.91 15.72 -7.06
CA ALA A 221 -4.56 15.14 -7.09
C ALA A 221 -3.49 16.08 -6.50
N LYS A 222 -3.57 17.37 -6.76
CA LYS A 222 -2.67 18.39 -6.14
C LYS A 222 -2.88 18.46 -4.64
N GLY A 223 -4.12 18.39 -4.15
CA GLY A 223 -4.43 18.33 -2.73
C GLY A 223 -3.76 17.13 -2.04
N TYR A 224 -3.87 15.92 -2.64
CA TYR A 224 -3.16 14.74 -2.15
C TYR A 224 -1.64 14.89 -2.22
N GLY A 225 -1.11 15.54 -3.25
CA GLY A 225 0.32 15.86 -3.36
C GLY A 225 0.82 16.76 -2.24
N VAL A 226 0.04 17.77 -1.84
CA VAL A 226 0.34 18.62 -0.68
C VAL A 226 0.31 17.83 0.61
N LEU A 227 -0.71 16.97 0.82
CA LEU A 227 -0.79 16.11 1.99
C LEU A 227 0.41 15.15 2.06
N LEU A 228 0.84 14.56 0.94
CA LEU A 228 2.03 13.71 0.87
C LEU A 228 3.31 14.45 1.22
N MET A 229 3.42 15.71 0.84
CA MET A 229 4.57 16.57 1.18
C MET A 229 4.65 16.83 2.70
N LEU A 230 3.51 17.01 3.36
CA LEU A 230 3.45 17.36 4.78
C LEU A 230 3.39 16.13 5.71
N LEU A 231 2.94 14.98 5.20
CA LEU A 231 2.72 13.75 5.99
C LEU A 231 3.93 13.29 6.80
N PRO A 232 5.20 13.37 6.30
CA PRO A 232 6.37 12.93 7.07
C PRO A 232 6.54 13.65 8.41
N LEU A 233 5.98 14.86 8.57
CA LEU A 233 5.96 15.59 9.85
C LEU A 233 5.30 14.77 10.97
N GLY A 234 4.42 13.81 10.63
CA GLY A 234 3.81 12.89 11.59
C GLY A 234 4.80 12.01 12.37
N VAL A 235 6.03 11.83 11.85
CA VAL A 235 7.08 11.07 12.55
C VAL A 235 7.61 11.83 13.77
N LEU A 236 7.48 13.15 13.82
CA LEU A 236 7.86 13.97 14.97
C LEU A 236 7.10 13.59 16.25
N PHE A 237 5.93 12.97 16.13
CA PHE A 237 5.17 12.43 17.27
C PHE A 237 5.75 11.11 17.81
N ALA A 238 6.60 10.41 17.03
CA ALA A 238 7.19 9.14 17.45
C ALA A 238 8.58 9.34 18.06
N SER A 239 9.37 10.29 17.55
CA SER A 239 10.77 10.46 17.95
C SER A 239 11.28 11.86 17.61
N SER A 240 12.15 12.38 18.49
CA SER A 240 12.95 13.59 18.28
C SER A 240 14.38 13.26 17.83
N ASP A 241 14.64 12.03 17.42
CA ASP A 241 15.95 11.59 16.93
C ASP A 241 16.43 12.43 15.75
N PHE A 242 17.65 12.95 15.82
CA PHE A 242 18.19 13.88 14.80
C PHE A 242 18.21 13.27 13.39
N ILE A 243 18.53 11.98 13.25
CA ILE A 243 18.59 11.32 11.95
C ILE A 243 17.16 11.19 11.36
N LEU A 244 16.16 10.90 12.21
CA LEU A 244 14.77 10.87 11.78
C LEU A 244 14.26 12.29 11.43
N LEU A 245 14.73 13.35 12.10
CA LEU A 245 14.43 14.74 11.73
C LEU A 245 15.01 15.07 10.34
N VAL A 246 16.25 14.66 10.07
CA VAL A 246 16.86 14.82 8.74
C VAL A 246 16.04 14.05 7.68
N TRP A 247 15.62 12.81 8.00
CA TRP A 247 14.76 12.05 7.11
C TRP A 247 13.44 12.77 6.82
N VAL A 248 12.80 13.36 7.82
CA VAL A 248 11.56 14.16 7.62
C VAL A 248 11.78 15.26 6.59
N ALA A 249 12.90 15.99 6.66
CA ALA A 249 13.21 17.05 5.68
C ALA A 249 13.38 16.48 4.27
N VAL A 250 14.11 15.36 4.12
CA VAL A 250 14.29 14.67 2.83
C VAL A 250 12.94 14.16 2.30
N ALA A 251 12.11 13.59 3.14
CA ALA A 251 10.80 13.05 2.77
C ALA A 251 9.83 14.16 2.33
N CYS A 252 9.82 15.31 3.01
CA CYS A 252 9.06 16.48 2.59
C CYS A 252 9.55 17.01 1.22
N TRP A 253 10.87 17.04 1.01
CA TRP A 253 11.44 17.42 -0.29
C TRP A 253 11.04 16.45 -1.41
N LEU A 254 11.08 15.14 -1.18
CA LEU A 254 10.60 14.12 -2.12
C LEU A 254 9.11 14.32 -2.43
N GLY A 255 8.29 14.65 -1.43
CA GLY A 255 6.87 14.97 -1.60
C GLY A 255 6.68 16.20 -2.49
N ALA A 256 7.44 17.27 -2.28
CA ALA A 256 7.42 18.48 -3.11
C ALA A 256 7.86 18.17 -4.56
N TRP A 257 8.88 17.34 -4.73
CA TRP A 257 9.36 16.89 -6.04
C TRP A 257 8.29 16.09 -6.80
N TYR A 258 7.54 15.21 -6.12
CA TYR A 258 6.43 14.49 -6.73
C TYR A 258 5.26 15.43 -7.05
N LEU A 259 4.87 16.31 -6.12
CA LEU A 259 3.83 17.33 -6.34
C LEU A 259 4.13 18.17 -7.59
N GLY A 260 5.39 18.57 -7.79
CA GLY A 260 5.82 19.27 -9.01
C GLY A 260 5.41 18.55 -10.30
N SER A 261 5.45 17.21 -10.34
CA SER A 261 5.03 16.46 -11.51
C SER A 261 3.51 16.44 -11.74
N ILE A 262 2.73 16.53 -10.66
CA ILE A 262 1.26 16.62 -10.78
C ILE A 262 0.86 17.99 -11.30
N ILE A 263 1.57 19.04 -10.87
CA ILE A 263 1.31 20.44 -11.31
C ILE A 263 1.60 20.62 -12.81
N THR A 264 2.56 19.89 -13.38
CA THR A 264 2.90 19.98 -14.81
C THR A 264 1.89 19.33 -15.74
N ILE A 265 0.91 18.56 -15.24
CA ILE A 265 -0.12 17.95 -16.06
C ILE A 265 -1.10 19.05 -16.53
N PRO A 266 -1.30 19.26 -17.86
CA PRO A 266 -2.20 20.28 -18.36
C PRO A 266 -3.66 19.97 -18.02
N SER A 267 -4.42 20.97 -17.58
CA SER A 267 -5.87 20.84 -17.36
C SER A 267 -6.68 20.84 -18.66
N THR A 268 -6.05 21.14 -19.79
CA THR A 268 -6.65 21.23 -21.13
C THR A 268 -6.65 19.90 -21.89
N ILE A 269 -6.20 18.79 -21.26
CA ILE A 269 -6.24 17.46 -21.85
C ILE A 269 -7.67 17.12 -22.24
N GLN A 270 -7.89 16.80 -23.52
CA GLN A 270 -9.18 16.28 -23.97
C GLN A 270 -9.32 14.82 -23.59
N LEU A 271 -10.53 14.44 -23.14
CA LEU A 271 -10.85 13.05 -22.86
C LEU A 271 -10.57 12.19 -24.12
N GLY A 272 -9.89 11.04 -23.93
CA GLY A 272 -9.46 10.17 -25.02
C GLY A 272 -8.05 10.45 -25.58
N GLN A 273 -7.41 11.58 -25.25
CA GLN A 273 -6.03 11.84 -25.64
C GLN A 273 -5.03 11.34 -24.59
N ARG A 274 -4.02 10.62 -25.03
CA ARG A 274 -2.90 10.20 -24.17
C ARG A 274 -2.03 11.41 -23.80
N SER A 275 -1.89 11.70 -22.49
CA SER A 275 -1.01 12.77 -22.01
C SER A 275 0.36 12.23 -21.61
N PRO A 276 1.45 12.62 -22.31
CA PRO A 276 2.81 12.28 -21.91
C PRO A 276 3.16 12.76 -20.49
N GLU A 277 2.64 13.92 -20.07
CA GLU A 277 2.86 14.49 -18.74
C GLU A 277 2.20 13.64 -17.67
N ALA A 278 0.98 13.12 -17.93
CA ALA A 278 0.31 12.21 -17.01
C ALA A 278 1.10 10.89 -16.88
N LEU A 279 1.63 10.34 -17.98
CA LEU A 279 2.50 9.15 -17.94
C LEU A 279 3.80 9.46 -17.18
N ALA A 280 4.41 10.62 -17.38
CA ALA A 280 5.61 11.03 -16.66
C ALA A 280 5.34 11.15 -15.14
N SER A 281 4.23 11.75 -14.75
CA SER A 281 3.79 11.84 -13.34
C SER A 281 3.52 10.46 -12.74
N PHE A 282 2.85 9.55 -13.49
CA PHE A 282 2.66 8.16 -13.08
C PHE A 282 3.99 7.44 -12.81
N LYS A 283 4.96 7.54 -13.73
CA LYS A 283 6.30 6.93 -13.55
C LYS A 283 7.02 7.55 -12.35
N ARG A 284 6.95 8.89 -12.20
CA ARG A 284 7.57 9.60 -11.08
C ARG A 284 6.96 9.21 -9.73
N SER A 285 5.67 8.90 -9.69
CA SER A 285 5.01 8.44 -8.48
C SER A 285 5.55 7.09 -7.98
N LEU A 286 5.92 6.18 -8.89
CA LEU A 286 6.56 4.90 -8.54
C LEU A 286 7.97 5.12 -7.99
N THR A 287 8.75 6.02 -8.61
CA THR A 287 10.08 6.40 -8.13
C THR A 287 9.98 7.07 -6.76
N TYR A 288 9.02 7.97 -6.57
CA TYR A 288 8.75 8.63 -5.28
C TYR A 288 8.51 7.60 -4.18
N LEU A 289 7.61 6.64 -4.40
CA LEU A 289 7.29 5.62 -3.40
C LEU A 289 8.51 4.76 -3.06
N GLY A 290 9.29 4.35 -4.08
CA GLY A 290 10.53 3.61 -3.88
C GLY A 290 11.56 4.39 -3.07
N LEU A 291 11.77 5.67 -3.39
CA LEU A 291 12.71 6.55 -2.67
C LEU A 291 12.26 6.80 -1.23
N MET A 292 10.96 6.93 -0.97
CA MET A 292 10.44 7.11 0.40
C MET A 292 10.76 5.92 1.28
N PHE A 293 10.51 4.68 0.82
CA PHE A 293 10.82 3.48 1.60
C PHE A 293 12.33 3.20 1.70
N LEU A 294 13.08 3.50 0.64
CA LEU A 294 14.54 3.39 0.69
C LEU A 294 15.15 4.41 1.67
N SER A 295 14.70 5.64 1.64
CA SER A 295 15.23 6.71 2.51
C SER A 295 14.98 6.44 3.99
N ILE A 296 13.81 5.91 4.38
CA ILE A 296 13.54 5.57 5.79
C ILE A 296 14.38 4.37 6.25
N LEU A 297 14.64 3.39 5.38
CA LEU A 297 15.56 2.29 5.66
C LEU A 297 17.00 2.78 5.89
N ILE A 298 17.46 3.70 5.04
CA ILE A 298 18.79 4.34 5.20
C ILE A 298 18.84 5.11 6.51
N ALA A 299 17.84 5.92 6.82
CA ALA A 299 17.78 6.68 8.07
C ALA A 299 17.78 5.75 9.30
N ALA A 300 16.92 4.72 9.32
CA ALA A 300 16.87 3.75 10.40
C ALA A 300 18.20 3.00 10.56
N THR A 301 18.89 2.67 9.46
CA THR A 301 20.23 2.05 9.51
C THR A 301 21.26 3.02 10.08
N ALA A 302 21.23 4.29 9.69
CA ALA A 302 22.15 5.31 10.17
C ALA A 302 22.05 5.52 11.70
N THR A 303 20.86 5.31 12.30
CA THR A 303 20.73 5.40 13.76
C THR A 303 21.58 4.38 14.54
N LEU A 304 21.97 3.24 13.92
CA LEU A 304 22.85 2.25 14.54
C LEU A 304 24.29 2.73 14.73
N PHE A 305 24.74 3.69 13.94
CA PHE A 305 26.12 4.22 13.94
C PHE A 305 26.27 5.50 14.77
N ARG A 306 25.26 5.85 15.54
CA ARG A 306 25.36 6.89 16.55
C ARG A 306 26.20 6.33 17.72
N GLY A 307 27.43 6.79 17.82
CA GLY A 307 28.26 6.61 18.98
C GLY A 307 27.80 7.43 20.17
#